data_b1770dbaa52ac1ede2186978dc4ebd65
#
_entry.id   b1770dbaa52ac1ede2186978dc4ebd65
#
_cell.length_a   1.000
_cell.length_b   1.000
_cell.length_c   1.000
_cell.angle_alpha   90.00
_cell.angle_beta   90.00
_cell.angle_gamma   90.00
#
_symmetry.space_group_name_H-M   'P 1'
#
loop_
_entity.id
_entity.type
_entity.pdbx_description
1 polymer ?
#
loop_
_entity_poly.entity_id
_entity_poly.type
_entity_poly.pdbx_seq_one_letter_code
_entity_poly.pdbx_strand_id
1 'polypeptide(L)'
;MTRRLYLLCATLFIVCIGLINTARAETPDDIISRGEVRIGVDLSTAPFGSLDEKMQPAGLDVDMANLLAKDLGVKLVLVPITGQNRIPSLLTDKVDFIVASFGIYTERARTIAFSNPYGGHQSVIVAGPTHIIHALDDLKGLKVGVTRGTAHEKVLAAAHIPGMQLIRFEDDSTTLNALATGQVDAIGTVNYLAAELNLRYPDKHFENKLTYLKSFYGVGLRYGQPDLLHWINTVIFVHDQAGDLARIYEKWMKTPLPSLPTF
;
A
#
# COMPACT_ATOMS: atom_id res chain seq x y z
N MET A 1 54.20 -34.50 9.13
CA MET A 1 53.62 -33.22 8.70
C MET A 1 52.20 -33.35 8.19
N THR A 2 51.81 -34.40 7.50
CA THR A 2 50.50 -34.62 6.90
C THR A 2 49.32 -34.74 7.93
N ARG A 3 49.51 -35.38 9.08
CA ARG A 3 48.44 -35.61 10.06
C ARG A 3 47.96 -34.33 10.79
N ARG A 4 48.82 -33.31 10.94
CA ARG A 4 48.44 -31.99 11.52
C ARG A 4 47.67 -31.13 10.51
N LEU A 5 47.91 -31.34 9.21
CA LEU A 5 47.23 -30.59 8.15
C LEU A 5 45.78 -31.05 8.01
N TYR A 6 45.50 -32.37 8.12
CA TYR A 6 44.14 -32.91 8.10
C TYR A 6 43.29 -32.46 9.30
N LEU A 7 43.90 -32.31 10.51
CA LEU A 7 43.20 -31.82 11.68
C LEU A 7 42.85 -30.33 11.55
N LEU A 8 43.71 -29.51 10.95
CA LEU A 8 43.43 -28.10 10.67
C LEU A 8 42.34 -27.91 9.59
N CYS A 9 42.32 -28.74 8.55
CA CYS A 9 41.27 -28.70 7.53
C CYS A 9 39.91 -29.15 8.07
N ALA A 10 39.89 -30.17 8.95
CA ALA A 10 38.67 -30.68 9.56
C ALA A 10 38.06 -29.66 10.53
N THR A 11 38.86 -28.92 11.31
CA THR A 11 38.36 -27.86 12.19
C THR A 11 37.85 -26.65 11.41
N LEU A 12 38.48 -26.30 10.28
CA LEU A 12 38.02 -25.20 9.42
C LEU A 12 36.69 -25.53 8.75
N PHE A 13 36.45 -26.80 8.37
CA PHE A 13 35.21 -27.26 7.75
C PHE A 13 34.04 -27.29 8.75
N ILE A 14 34.28 -27.60 10.02
CA ILE A 14 33.27 -27.60 11.09
C ILE A 14 32.86 -26.16 11.46
N VAL A 15 33.77 -25.19 11.41
CA VAL A 15 33.45 -23.77 11.67
C VAL A 15 32.62 -23.15 10.53
N CYS A 16 32.80 -23.58 9.29
CA CYS A 16 31.98 -23.11 8.17
C CYS A 16 30.52 -23.62 8.18
N ILE A 17 30.24 -24.77 8.81
CA ILE A 17 28.88 -25.34 8.88
C ILE A 17 28.03 -24.62 9.95
N GLY A 18 28.65 -23.93 10.93
CA GLY A 18 27.96 -23.21 12.00
C GLY A 18 27.37 -21.85 11.62
N LEU A 19 27.57 -21.35 10.40
CA LEU A 19 27.15 -20.03 9.95
C LEU A 19 26.02 -20.03 8.91
N ILE A 20 25.35 -21.17 8.70
CA ILE A 20 24.10 -21.16 7.96
C ILE A 20 23.03 -20.57 8.88
N ASN A 21 22.98 -19.23 8.97
CA ASN A 21 21.77 -18.54 9.39
C ASN A 21 20.70 -18.88 8.37
N THR A 22 19.94 -19.95 8.63
CA THR A 22 18.67 -20.14 7.93
C THR A 22 17.84 -18.92 8.25
N ALA A 23 17.62 -18.06 7.25
CA ALA A 23 16.65 -16.98 7.37
C ALA A 23 15.31 -17.64 7.77
N ARG A 24 15.02 -17.65 9.06
CA ARG A 24 13.78 -18.20 9.59
C ARG A 24 12.65 -17.27 9.14
N ALA A 25 11.60 -17.86 8.56
CA ALA A 25 10.38 -17.12 8.26
C ALA A 25 9.84 -16.51 9.55
N GLU A 26 9.56 -15.22 9.55
CA GLU A 26 8.93 -14.57 10.69
C GLU A 26 7.50 -15.11 10.86
N THR A 27 7.17 -15.51 12.06
CA THR A 27 5.87 -16.05 12.44
C THR A 27 5.11 -15.06 13.35
N PRO A 28 3.80 -15.23 13.56
CA PRO A 28 3.08 -14.46 14.57
C PRO A 28 3.73 -14.54 15.96
N ASP A 29 4.22 -15.73 16.37
CA ASP A 29 4.88 -15.94 17.66
C ASP A 29 6.19 -15.14 17.79
N ASP A 30 6.95 -14.97 16.72
CA ASP A 30 8.15 -14.13 16.72
C ASP A 30 7.80 -12.66 17.00
N ILE A 31 6.73 -12.15 16.38
CA ILE A 31 6.21 -10.78 16.60
C ILE A 31 5.69 -10.63 18.04
N ILE A 32 4.91 -11.60 18.54
CA ILE A 32 4.38 -11.62 19.90
C ILE A 32 5.53 -11.64 20.92
N SER A 33 6.55 -12.47 20.70
CA SER A 33 7.73 -12.55 21.58
C SER A 33 8.54 -11.26 21.62
N ARG A 34 8.56 -10.51 20.51
CA ARG A 34 9.18 -9.17 20.41
C ARG A 34 8.36 -8.09 21.13
N GLY A 35 7.05 -8.29 21.30
CA GLY A 35 6.13 -7.38 21.98
C GLY A 35 5.70 -6.17 21.13
N GLU A 36 6.10 -6.09 19.87
CA GLU A 36 5.69 -5.03 18.94
C GLU A 36 5.59 -5.53 17.50
N VAL A 37 4.72 -4.88 16.71
CA VAL A 37 4.60 -5.06 15.27
C VAL A 37 4.84 -3.74 14.54
N ARG A 38 5.71 -3.76 13.53
CA ARG A 38 6.05 -2.61 12.69
C ARG A 38 5.24 -2.66 11.40
N ILE A 39 4.25 -1.80 11.27
CA ILE A 39 3.35 -1.79 10.11
C ILE A 39 3.61 -0.54 9.27
N GLY A 40 3.91 -0.76 7.97
CA GLY A 40 4.06 0.31 6.99
C GLY A 40 2.70 0.88 6.59
N VAL A 41 2.50 2.19 6.79
CA VAL A 41 1.26 2.91 6.43
C VAL A 41 1.60 4.18 5.66
N ASP A 42 0.85 4.46 4.60
CA ASP A 42 0.97 5.72 3.85
C ASP A 42 0.10 6.79 4.51
N LEU A 43 0.72 7.82 5.09
CA LEU A 43 0.03 8.91 5.80
C LEU A 43 -0.19 10.14 4.92
N SER A 44 -0.03 10.02 3.60
CA SER A 44 -0.22 11.12 2.65
C SER A 44 -1.54 11.03 1.88
N THR A 45 -2.33 9.96 2.08
CA THR A 45 -3.48 9.60 1.25
C THR A 45 -4.75 9.46 2.10
N ALA A 46 -5.35 10.57 2.53
CA ALA A 46 -6.69 10.53 3.14
C ALA A 46 -7.72 10.00 2.11
N PRO A 47 -8.71 9.19 2.50
CA PRO A 47 -9.06 8.77 3.86
C PRO A 47 -8.37 7.47 4.31
N PHE A 48 -7.40 6.95 3.56
CA PHE A 48 -6.68 5.71 3.91
C PHE A 48 -5.71 5.93 5.06
N GLY A 49 -4.85 6.95 4.96
CA GLY A 49 -3.94 7.36 6.00
C GLY A 49 -3.62 8.85 5.91
N SER A 50 -3.66 9.52 7.05
CA SER A 50 -3.36 10.95 7.19
C SER A 50 -2.99 11.26 8.64
N LEU A 51 -2.64 12.50 8.91
CA LEU A 51 -2.58 13.02 10.27
C LEU A 51 -3.87 13.80 10.56
N ASP A 52 -4.47 13.57 11.73
CA ASP A 52 -5.62 14.31 12.20
C ASP A 52 -5.24 15.72 12.72
N GLU A 53 -6.22 16.49 13.23
CA GLU A 53 -6.01 17.83 13.77
C GLU A 53 -5.04 17.87 14.97
N LYS A 54 -4.84 16.72 15.65
CA LYS A 54 -3.92 16.57 16.77
C LYS A 54 -2.57 15.98 16.33
N MET A 55 -2.32 15.94 15.03
CA MET A 55 -1.12 15.33 14.42
C MET A 55 -0.96 13.85 14.76
N GLN A 56 -2.07 13.14 14.99
CA GLN A 56 -2.06 11.69 15.20
C GLN A 56 -2.42 10.95 13.90
N PRO A 57 -1.81 9.80 13.63
CA PRO A 57 -2.18 8.97 12.50
C PRO A 57 -3.65 8.55 12.56
N ALA A 58 -4.35 8.73 11.45
CA ALA A 58 -5.77 8.43 11.31
C ALA A 58 -6.06 7.97 9.87
N GLY A 59 -7.05 7.09 9.69
CA GLY A 59 -7.44 6.58 8.38
C GLY A 59 -7.85 5.11 8.40
N LEU A 60 -8.36 4.62 7.28
CA LEU A 60 -8.77 3.24 7.13
C LEU A 60 -7.61 2.26 7.38
N ASP A 61 -6.46 2.53 6.79
CA ASP A 61 -5.26 1.68 6.92
C ASP A 61 -4.67 1.75 8.33
N VAL A 62 -4.80 2.89 9.01
CA VAL A 62 -4.41 3.05 10.42
C VAL A 62 -5.33 2.23 11.33
N ASP A 63 -6.65 2.28 11.10
CA ASP A 63 -7.60 1.47 11.87
C ASP A 63 -7.39 -0.02 11.63
N MET A 64 -7.09 -0.43 10.38
CA MET A 64 -6.76 -1.81 10.05
C MET A 64 -5.44 -2.27 10.70
N ALA A 65 -4.42 -1.40 10.74
CA ALA A 65 -3.16 -1.69 11.43
C ALA A 65 -3.37 -1.85 12.95
N ASN A 66 -4.21 -1.01 13.55
CA ASN A 66 -4.60 -1.14 14.96
C ASN A 66 -5.34 -2.46 15.24
N LEU A 67 -6.24 -2.86 14.34
CA LEU A 67 -6.96 -4.13 14.45
C LEU A 67 -5.99 -5.32 14.49
N LEU A 68 -5.07 -5.39 13.52
CA LEU A 68 -4.07 -6.45 13.44
C LEU A 68 -3.14 -6.48 14.67
N ALA A 69 -2.66 -5.33 15.12
CA ALA A 69 -1.80 -5.25 16.31
C ALA A 69 -2.55 -5.66 17.59
N LYS A 70 -3.82 -5.30 17.70
CA LYS A 70 -4.69 -5.69 18.82
C LYS A 70 -4.89 -7.20 18.88
N ASP A 71 -5.13 -7.84 17.74
CA ASP A 71 -5.32 -9.30 17.66
C ASP A 71 -4.02 -10.08 17.91
N LEU A 72 -2.85 -9.50 17.56
CA LEU A 72 -1.54 -10.02 17.99
C LEU A 72 -1.27 -9.82 19.49
N GLY A 73 -2.00 -8.92 20.16
CA GLY A 73 -1.76 -8.57 21.55
C GLY A 73 -0.45 -7.82 21.79
N VAL A 74 0.04 -7.07 20.79
CA VAL A 74 1.34 -6.38 20.83
C VAL A 74 1.19 -4.88 20.58
N LYS A 75 2.25 -4.12 20.87
CA LYS A 75 2.32 -2.69 20.58
C LYS A 75 2.39 -2.46 19.06
N LEU A 76 1.57 -1.54 18.55
CA LEU A 76 1.67 -1.06 17.18
C LEU A 76 2.80 -0.02 17.05
N VAL A 77 3.67 -0.20 16.08
CA VAL A 77 4.65 0.78 15.62
C VAL A 77 4.31 1.11 14.16
N LEU A 78 3.70 2.26 13.93
CA LEU A 78 3.44 2.74 12.56
C LEU A 78 4.72 3.29 11.95
N VAL A 79 5.05 2.81 10.76
CA VAL A 79 6.20 3.28 9.97
C VAL A 79 5.67 4.00 8.74
N PRO A 80 5.85 5.33 8.64
CA PRO A 80 5.42 6.08 7.47
C PRO A 80 6.16 5.61 6.20
N ILE A 81 5.38 5.29 5.17
CA ILE A 81 5.89 4.88 3.85
C ILE A 81 5.17 5.67 2.74
N THR A 82 5.72 5.61 1.54
CA THR A 82 5.14 6.19 0.33
C THR A 82 4.96 5.11 -0.76
N GLY A 83 4.27 5.43 -1.84
CA GLY A 83 4.12 4.53 -2.99
C GLY A 83 5.43 3.94 -3.48
N GLN A 84 6.49 4.75 -3.48
CA GLN A 84 7.81 4.38 -4.00
C GLN A 84 8.61 3.49 -3.05
N ASN A 85 8.58 3.76 -1.74
CA ASN A 85 9.44 3.07 -0.78
C ASN A 85 8.78 1.86 -0.07
N ARG A 86 7.47 1.57 -0.32
CA ARG A 86 6.74 0.51 0.38
C ARG A 86 7.37 -0.87 0.19
N ILE A 87 7.65 -1.30 -1.05
CA ILE A 87 8.30 -2.58 -1.31
C ILE A 87 9.73 -2.61 -0.78
N PRO A 88 10.61 -1.62 -1.04
CA PRO A 88 11.92 -1.54 -0.41
C PRO A 88 11.89 -1.64 1.12
N SER A 89 10.96 -0.93 1.79
CA SER A 89 10.83 -0.97 3.26
C SER A 89 10.49 -2.38 3.77
N LEU A 90 9.67 -3.13 3.03
CA LEU A 90 9.34 -4.51 3.35
C LEU A 90 10.54 -5.44 3.15
N LEU A 91 11.23 -5.35 2.02
CA LEU A 91 12.35 -6.24 1.67
C LEU A 91 13.61 -6.01 2.51
N THR A 92 13.74 -4.84 3.15
CA THR A 92 14.86 -4.49 4.04
C THR A 92 14.53 -4.62 5.52
N ASP A 93 13.46 -5.35 5.88
CA ASP A 93 13.02 -5.57 7.27
C ASP A 93 12.73 -4.30 8.08
N LYS A 94 12.47 -3.19 7.40
CA LYS A 94 12.08 -1.93 8.03
C LYS A 94 10.67 -2.00 8.62
N VAL A 95 9.82 -2.82 8.01
CA VAL A 95 8.47 -3.14 8.44
C VAL A 95 8.24 -4.66 8.40
N ASP A 96 7.35 -5.16 9.24
CA ASP A 96 6.97 -6.56 9.27
C ASP A 96 5.97 -6.87 8.13
N PHE A 97 5.02 -5.96 7.92
CA PHE A 97 4.11 -5.98 6.78
C PHE A 97 3.57 -4.58 6.46
N ILE A 98 2.85 -4.46 5.35
CA ILE A 98 2.35 -3.19 4.82
C ILE A 98 0.83 -3.19 4.80
N VAL A 99 0.22 -2.16 5.39
CA VAL A 99 -1.21 -1.82 5.32
C VAL A 99 -1.32 -0.39 4.78
N ALA A 100 -1.46 -0.25 3.47
CA ALA A 100 -1.36 1.04 2.79
C ALA A 100 -2.21 1.09 1.51
N SER A 101 -3.48 0.67 1.58
CA SER A 101 -4.35 0.50 0.39
C SER A 101 -3.63 -0.18 -0.77
N PHE A 102 -2.80 -1.18 -0.42
CA PHE A 102 -1.80 -1.73 -1.29
C PHE A 102 -2.42 -2.65 -2.35
N GLY A 103 -2.70 -2.09 -3.52
CA GLY A 103 -3.35 -2.78 -4.62
C GLY A 103 -2.66 -4.09 -5.00
N ILE A 104 -3.47 -5.16 -5.11
CA ILE A 104 -3.04 -6.51 -5.46
C ILE A 104 -2.90 -6.59 -6.97
N TYR A 105 -1.66 -6.72 -7.46
CA TYR A 105 -1.35 -6.81 -8.88
C TYR A 105 -0.33 -7.91 -9.14
N THR A 106 -0.48 -8.64 -10.24
CA THR A 106 0.40 -9.75 -10.62
C THR A 106 1.88 -9.37 -10.67
N GLU A 107 2.19 -8.13 -11.04
CA GLU A 107 3.56 -7.64 -11.08
C GLU A 107 4.17 -7.54 -9.68
N ARG A 108 3.43 -6.97 -8.72
CA ARG A 108 3.86 -6.88 -7.31
C ARG A 108 3.95 -8.26 -6.67
N ALA A 109 2.98 -9.14 -7.00
CA ALA A 109 2.96 -10.53 -6.57
C ALA A 109 4.11 -11.38 -7.11
N ARG A 110 4.99 -10.87 -7.97
CA ARG A 110 6.28 -11.51 -8.33
C ARG A 110 7.39 -11.25 -7.33
N THR A 111 7.21 -10.29 -6.44
CA THR A 111 8.24 -9.83 -5.50
C THR A 111 7.83 -10.01 -4.04
N ILE A 112 6.53 -9.90 -3.74
CA ILE A 112 5.97 -9.96 -2.39
C ILE A 112 4.70 -10.82 -2.38
N ALA A 113 4.33 -11.31 -1.21
CA ALA A 113 3.03 -11.96 -0.98
C ALA A 113 1.96 -10.93 -0.61
N PHE A 114 0.71 -11.27 -0.87
CA PHE A 114 -0.46 -10.49 -0.47
C PHE A 114 -1.43 -11.36 0.34
N SER A 115 -2.08 -10.76 1.33
CA SER A 115 -3.25 -11.34 1.99
C SER A 115 -4.47 -11.31 1.06
N ASN A 116 -5.55 -11.99 1.46
CA ASN A 116 -6.89 -11.67 0.98
C ASN A 116 -7.16 -10.18 1.15
N PRO A 117 -7.97 -9.56 0.27
CA PRO A 117 -8.24 -8.13 0.35
C PRO A 117 -9.04 -7.77 1.60
N TYR A 118 -8.78 -6.58 2.14
CA TYR A 118 -9.58 -5.93 3.19
C TYR A 118 -10.38 -4.73 2.66
N GLY A 119 -10.30 -4.44 1.36
CA GLY A 119 -11.08 -3.40 0.68
C GLY A 119 -10.76 -3.29 -0.80
N GLY A 120 -11.43 -2.33 -1.45
CA GLY A 120 -11.26 -2.09 -2.88
C GLY A 120 -11.43 -0.61 -3.23
N HIS A 121 -10.86 -0.21 -4.36
CA HIS A 121 -10.98 1.14 -4.91
C HIS A 121 -11.01 1.13 -6.44
N GLN A 122 -11.35 2.29 -7.02
CA GLN A 122 -11.28 2.51 -8.46
C GLN A 122 -10.16 3.53 -8.74
N SER A 123 -9.34 3.23 -9.74
CA SER A 123 -8.42 4.20 -10.31
C SER A 123 -9.15 5.08 -11.30
N VAL A 124 -9.04 6.37 -11.12
CA VAL A 124 -9.78 7.37 -11.89
C VAL A 124 -8.86 8.48 -12.39
N ILE A 125 -9.28 9.15 -13.43
CA ILE A 125 -8.78 10.48 -13.77
C ILE A 125 -9.64 11.51 -13.05
N VAL A 126 -8.99 12.37 -12.27
CA VAL A 126 -9.61 13.53 -11.61
C VAL A 126 -9.16 14.79 -12.31
N ALA A 127 -10.10 15.67 -12.63
CA ALA A 127 -9.82 16.98 -13.25
C ALA A 127 -10.90 18.00 -12.87
N GLY A 128 -10.65 19.28 -13.17
CA GLY A 128 -11.64 20.34 -13.03
C GLY A 128 -12.82 20.20 -14.02
N PRO A 129 -13.94 20.91 -13.81
CA PRO A 129 -15.18 20.74 -14.58
C PRO A 129 -15.04 21.05 -16.09
N THR A 130 -14.09 21.89 -16.46
CA THR A 130 -13.86 22.28 -17.86
C THR A 130 -13.21 21.20 -18.72
N HIS A 131 -12.57 20.19 -18.10
CA HIS A 131 -11.97 19.09 -18.83
C HIS A 131 -13.00 18.01 -19.13
N ILE A 132 -13.16 17.66 -20.40
CA ILE A 132 -14.03 16.57 -20.86
C ILE A 132 -13.14 15.36 -21.11
N ILE A 133 -13.22 14.32 -20.26
CA ILE A 133 -12.39 13.13 -20.32
C ILE A 133 -13.28 11.89 -20.14
N HIS A 134 -13.55 11.17 -21.21
CA HIS A 134 -14.34 9.94 -21.24
C HIS A 134 -13.52 8.71 -21.60
N ALA A 135 -12.33 8.90 -22.17
CA ALA A 135 -11.38 7.84 -22.51
C ALA A 135 -9.94 8.30 -22.19
N LEU A 136 -9.01 7.35 -22.11
CA LEU A 136 -7.59 7.68 -21.90
C LEU A 136 -7.02 8.54 -23.03
N ASP A 137 -7.50 8.39 -24.26
CA ASP A 137 -7.07 9.18 -25.40
C ASP A 137 -7.39 10.68 -25.26
N ASP A 138 -8.39 11.05 -24.45
CA ASP A 138 -8.73 12.43 -24.16
C ASP A 138 -7.67 13.16 -23.32
N LEU A 139 -6.70 12.42 -22.78
CA LEU A 139 -5.54 12.99 -22.08
C LEU A 139 -4.46 13.51 -23.03
N LYS A 140 -4.67 13.41 -24.33
CA LYS A 140 -3.74 13.90 -25.34
C LYS A 140 -3.42 15.39 -25.14
N GLY A 141 -2.13 15.70 -25.05
CA GLY A 141 -1.64 17.08 -24.87
C GLY A 141 -1.74 17.62 -23.44
N LEU A 142 -2.40 16.91 -22.52
CA LEU A 142 -2.55 17.35 -21.13
C LEU A 142 -1.31 17.01 -20.28
N LYS A 143 -1.11 17.81 -19.24
CA LYS A 143 -0.21 17.49 -18.11
C LYS A 143 -0.98 16.65 -17.11
N VAL A 144 -0.59 15.40 -16.94
CA VAL A 144 -1.25 14.45 -16.03
C VAL A 144 -0.31 14.10 -14.87
N GLY A 145 -0.72 14.45 -13.66
CA GLY A 145 0.02 14.13 -12.43
C GLY A 145 -0.26 12.71 -11.95
N VAL A 146 0.76 12.03 -11.42
CA VAL A 146 0.63 10.73 -10.76
C VAL A 146 1.63 10.62 -9.61
N THR A 147 1.29 9.81 -8.61
CA THR A 147 2.21 9.46 -7.53
C THR A 147 3.10 8.29 -7.95
N ARG A 148 4.41 8.41 -7.74
CA ARG A 148 5.40 7.36 -8.04
C ARG A 148 5.10 6.04 -7.31
N GLY A 149 5.39 4.91 -7.97
CA GLY A 149 5.20 3.57 -7.41
C GLY A 149 3.75 3.11 -7.30
N THR A 150 2.80 3.91 -7.81
CA THR A 150 1.37 3.56 -7.82
C THR A 150 0.99 2.78 -9.09
N ALA A 151 -0.18 2.15 -9.05
CA ALA A 151 -0.77 1.54 -10.23
C ALA A 151 -1.16 2.58 -11.29
N HIS A 152 -1.57 3.77 -10.85
CA HIS A 152 -1.94 4.89 -11.71
C HIS A 152 -0.77 5.30 -12.61
N GLU A 153 0.42 5.46 -12.03
CA GLU A 153 1.64 5.75 -12.77
C GLU A 153 1.91 4.70 -13.85
N LYS A 154 1.84 3.43 -13.47
CA LYS A 154 2.16 2.32 -14.38
C LYS A 154 1.19 2.23 -15.56
N VAL A 155 -0.12 2.29 -15.28
CA VAL A 155 -1.14 2.21 -16.33
C VAL A 155 -1.04 3.39 -17.29
N LEU A 156 -0.92 4.62 -16.77
CA LEU A 156 -0.84 5.82 -17.61
C LEU A 156 0.49 5.90 -18.37
N ALA A 157 1.60 5.45 -17.79
CA ALA A 157 2.87 5.37 -18.50
C ALA A 157 2.84 4.34 -19.64
N ALA A 158 2.19 3.18 -19.41
CA ALA A 158 2.06 2.13 -20.43
C ALA A 158 1.06 2.47 -21.55
N ALA A 159 0.16 3.42 -21.35
CA ALA A 159 -0.84 3.80 -22.33
C ALA A 159 -0.27 4.56 -23.56
N HIS A 160 0.96 5.08 -23.45
CA HIS A 160 1.67 5.78 -24.54
C HIS A 160 0.82 6.83 -25.27
N ILE A 161 0.05 7.64 -24.53
CA ILE A 161 -0.89 8.62 -25.08
C ILE A 161 -0.12 9.76 -25.77
N PRO A 162 -0.36 10.05 -27.07
CA PRO A 162 0.41 11.04 -27.81
C PRO A 162 0.31 12.45 -27.20
N GLY A 163 1.46 13.07 -26.90
CA GLY A 163 1.54 14.43 -26.37
C GLY A 163 1.13 14.59 -24.91
N MET A 164 0.65 13.54 -24.22
CA MET A 164 0.45 13.58 -22.79
C MET A 164 1.78 13.74 -22.05
N GLN A 165 1.84 14.68 -21.12
CA GLN A 165 3.00 14.88 -20.25
C GLN A 165 2.70 14.26 -18.88
N LEU A 166 3.27 13.07 -18.61
CA LEU A 166 3.11 12.39 -17.33
C LEU A 166 4.10 12.96 -16.31
N ILE A 167 3.58 13.71 -15.32
CA ILE A 167 4.36 14.35 -14.26
C ILE A 167 4.26 13.50 -12.99
N ARG A 168 5.40 13.12 -12.43
CA ARG A 168 5.53 12.20 -11.30
C ARG A 168 5.87 12.93 -10.03
N PHE A 169 5.05 12.76 -8.99
CA PHE A 169 5.23 13.31 -7.66
C PHE A 169 5.62 12.22 -6.66
N GLU A 170 6.21 12.61 -5.54
CA GLU A 170 6.72 11.66 -4.54
C GLU A 170 5.61 11.03 -3.70
N ASP A 171 4.52 11.77 -3.43
CA ASP A 171 3.40 11.32 -2.61
C ASP A 171 2.06 11.86 -3.14
N ASP A 172 0.96 11.35 -2.58
CA ASP A 172 -0.38 11.73 -3.01
C ASP A 172 -0.72 13.17 -2.62
N SER A 173 -0.23 13.69 -1.49
CA SER A 173 -0.48 15.07 -1.08
C SER A 173 0.09 16.07 -2.09
N THR A 174 1.31 15.86 -2.56
CA THR A 174 1.93 16.70 -3.60
C THR A 174 1.23 16.55 -4.94
N THR A 175 0.77 15.35 -5.29
CA THR A 175 -0.02 15.11 -6.51
C THR A 175 -1.35 15.88 -6.49
N LEU A 176 -2.07 15.82 -5.37
CA LEU A 176 -3.34 16.53 -5.18
C LEU A 176 -3.15 18.05 -5.22
N ASN A 177 -2.13 18.57 -4.56
CA ASN A 177 -1.81 19.99 -4.57
C ASN A 177 -1.45 20.49 -5.97
N ALA A 178 -0.74 19.69 -6.77
CA ALA A 178 -0.40 20.05 -8.15
C ALA A 178 -1.66 20.25 -9.02
N LEU A 179 -2.70 19.43 -8.83
CA LEU A 179 -3.99 19.64 -9.51
C LEU A 179 -4.69 20.90 -8.98
N ALA A 180 -4.75 21.05 -7.66
CA ALA A 180 -5.45 22.20 -7.04
C ALA A 180 -4.84 23.55 -7.42
N THR A 181 -3.51 23.60 -7.63
CA THR A 181 -2.78 24.82 -8.03
C THR A 181 -2.69 25.02 -9.55
N GLY A 182 -3.18 24.07 -10.36
CA GLY A 182 -3.10 24.14 -11.82
C GLY A 182 -1.71 23.85 -12.38
N GLN A 183 -0.82 23.23 -11.63
CA GLN A 183 0.47 22.75 -12.11
C GLN A 183 0.29 21.60 -13.11
N VAL A 184 -0.77 20.80 -12.94
CA VAL A 184 -1.23 19.76 -13.85
C VAL A 184 -2.71 19.97 -14.19
N ASP A 185 -3.14 19.48 -15.35
CA ASP A 185 -4.51 19.60 -15.86
C ASP A 185 -5.44 18.51 -15.28
N ALA A 186 -4.87 17.34 -15.03
CA ALA A 186 -5.57 16.19 -14.47
C ALA A 186 -4.59 15.35 -13.61
N ILE A 187 -5.14 14.45 -12.79
CA ILE A 187 -4.35 13.46 -12.05
C ILE A 187 -4.93 12.06 -12.20
N GLY A 188 -4.06 11.06 -12.27
CA GLY A 188 -4.42 9.66 -12.08
C GLY A 188 -4.33 9.29 -10.61
N THR A 189 -5.48 8.92 -9.99
CA THR A 189 -5.57 8.65 -8.55
C THR A 189 -6.71 7.69 -8.21
N VAL A 190 -7.08 7.57 -6.93
CA VAL A 190 -8.24 6.79 -6.47
C VAL A 190 -9.49 7.65 -6.40
N ASN A 191 -10.65 7.03 -6.61
CA ASN A 191 -11.95 7.70 -6.77
C ASN A 191 -12.42 8.53 -5.57
N TYR A 192 -11.93 8.26 -4.38
CA TYR A 192 -12.30 9.01 -3.16
C TYR A 192 -11.63 10.37 -3.05
N LEU A 193 -10.49 10.58 -3.71
CA LEU A 193 -9.68 11.79 -3.54
C LEU A 193 -10.25 13.04 -4.21
N ALA A 194 -11.15 12.91 -5.19
CA ALA A 194 -11.88 14.07 -5.72
C ALA A 194 -12.76 14.74 -4.64
N ALA A 195 -13.44 13.93 -3.82
CA ALA A 195 -14.23 14.46 -2.71
C ALA A 195 -13.34 15.15 -1.65
N GLU A 196 -12.21 14.56 -1.32
CA GLU A 196 -11.22 15.14 -0.40
C GLU A 196 -10.67 16.49 -0.91
N LEU A 197 -10.36 16.55 -2.22
CA LEU A 197 -9.96 17.82 -2.85
C LEU A 197 -11.03 18.90 -2.76
N ASN A 198 -12.30 18.53 -2.97
CA ASN A 198 -13.41 19.51 -2.91
C ASN A 198 -13.70 19.99 -1.48
N LEU A 199 -13.37 19.20 -0.45
CA LEU A 199 -13.43 19.68 0.94
C LEU A 199 -12.37 20.77 1.20
N ARG A 200 -11.18 20.62 0.63
CA ARG A 200 -10.07 21.57 0.78
C ARG A 200 -10.20 22.80 -0.16
N TYR A 201 -10.76 22.58 -1.35
CA TYR A 201 -10.86 23.58 -2.42
C TYR A 201 -12.28 23.59 -3.00
N PRO A 202 -13.30 24.04 -2.22
CA PRO A 202 -14.72 23.90 -2.60
C PRO A 202 -15.07 24.61 -3.91
N ASP A 203 -14.37 25.69 -4.26
CA ASP A 203 -14.62 26.47 -5.47
C ASP A 203 -14.07 25.82 -6.76
N LYS A 204 -13.31 24.75 -6.65
CA LYS A 204 -12.64 24.10 -7.79
C LYS A 204 -13.50 23.05 -8.49
N HIS A 205 -14.43 22.41 -7.76
CA HIS A 205 -15.39 21.43 -8.28
C HIS A 205 -14.72 20.27 -9.07
N PHE A 206 -13.69 19.64 -8.46
CA PHE A 206 -13.02 18.51 -9.07
C PHE A 206 -13.95 17.29 -9.19
N GLU A 207 -13.82 16.56 -10.30
CA GLU A 207 -14.68 15.44 -10.64
C GLU A 207 -13.87 14.20 -11.01
N ASN A 208 -14.42 13.03 -10.69
CA ASN A 208 -13.97 11.77 -11.26
C ASN A 208 -14.45 11.70 -12.72
N LYS A 209 -13.55 11.89 -13.68
CA LYS A 209 -13.90 11.96 -15.11
C LYS A 209 -13.97 10.60 -15.77
N LEU A 210 -13.02 9.71 -15.48
CA LEU A 210 -12.89 8.41 -16.10
C LEU A 210 -12.44 7.38 -15.05
N THR A 211 -13.15 6.26 -14.92
CA THR A 211 -12.65 5.08 -14.21
C THR A 211 -11.96 4.17 -15.22
N TYR A 212 -10.68 3.87 -15.00
CA TYR A 212 -9.90 3.06 -15.94
C TYR A 212 -9.34 1.76 -15.33
N LEU A 213 -9.45 1.58 -14.00
CA LEU A 213 -9.04 0.37 -13.32
C LEU A 213 -9.87 0.18 -12.04
N LYS A 214 -10.26 -1.07 -11.74
CA LYS A 214 -10.84 -1.46 -10.45
C LYS A 214 -9.87 -2.42 -9.78
N SER A 215 -9.59 -2.22 -8.50
CA SER A 215 -8.63 -3.03 -7.76
C SER A 215 -9.09 -3.28 -6.34
N PHE A 216 -8.65 -4.41 -5.82
CA PHE A 216 -8.67 -4.71 -4.41
C PHE A 216 -7.29 -4.46 -3.82
N TYR A 217 -7.23 -4.17 -2.53
CA TYR A 217 -5.99 -4.00 -1.81
C TYR A 217 -5.94 -4.93 -0.59
N GLY A 218 -4.75 -5.44 -0.33
CA GLY A 218 -4.46 -6.38 0.75
C GLY A 218 -3.23 -5.97 1.55
N VAL A 219 -2.93 -6.74 2.55
CA VAL A 219 -1.70 -6.62 3.34
C VAL A 219 -0.54 -7.20 2.53
N GLY A 220 0.54 -6.43 2.40
CA GLY A 220 1.75 -6.87 1.70
C GLY A 220 2.76 -7.47 2.67
N LEU A 221 3.29 -8.65 2.36
CA LEU A 221 4.28 -9.39 3.18
C LEU A 221 5.48 -9.81 2.33
N ARG A 222 6.62 -10.06 2.97
CA ARG A 222 7.73 -10.79 2.33
C ARG A 222 7.30 -12.20 1.96
N TYR A 223 7.88 -12.74 0.91
CA TYR A 223 7.78 -14.17 0.66
C TYR A 223 8.44 -14.98 1.78
N GLY A 224 8.01 -16.24 1.90
CA GLY A 224 8.55 -17.16 2.90
C GLY A 224 7.97 -16.99 4.31
N GLN A 225 6.85 -16.28 4.46
CA GLN A 225 6.16 -16.09 5.74
C GLN A 225 4.73 -16.70 5.71
N PRO A 226 4.56 -18.00 5.41
CA PRO A 226 3.24 -18.60 5.20
C PRO A 226 2.37 -18.56 6.46
N ASP A 227 2.94 -18.73 7.65
CA ASP A 227 2.18 -18.75 8.90
C ASP A 227 1.63 -17.36 9.22
N LEU A 228 2.44 -16.30 9.02
CA LEU A 228 2.01 -14.92 9.21
C LEU A 228 0.93 -14.53 8.18
N LEU A 229 1.09 -14.94 6.92
CA LEU A 229 0.09 -14.72 5.87
C LEU A 229 -1.23 -15.43 6.20
N HIS A 230 -1.16 -16.70 6.65
CA HIS A 230 -2.33 -17.46 7.05
C HIS A 230 -3.05 -16.79 8.23
N TRP A 231 -2.29 -16.36 9.24
CA TRP A 231 -2.83 -15.64 10.38
C TRP A 231 -3.54 -14.35 9.96
N ILE A 232 -2.90 -13.50 9.11
CA ILE A 232 -3.53 -12.26 8.61
C ILE A 232 -4.82 -12.56 7.85
N ASN A 233 -4.83 -13.59 7.00
CA ASN A 233 -6.03 -14.01 6.28
C ASN A 233 -7.14 -14.45 7.22
N THR A 234 -6.79 -15.14 8.31
CA THR A 234 -7.74 -15.55 9.35
C THR A 234 -8.33 -14.32 10.07
N VAL A 235 -7.51 -13.34 10.41
CA VAL A 235 -7.99 -12.08 11.02
C VAL A 235 -8.94 -11.36 10.07
N ILE A 236 -8.58 -11.20 8.81
CA ILE A 236 -9.45 -10.57 7.80
C ILE A 236 -10.79 -11.32 7.73
N PHE A 237 -10.77 -12.65 7.64
CA PHE A 237 -11.99 -13.47 7.57
C PHE A 237 -12.86 -13.30 8.82
N VAL A 238 -12.30 -13.40 10.01
CA VAL A 238 -13.05 -13.29 11.27
C VAL A 238 -13.71 -11.92 11.41
N HIS A 239 -12.96 -10.85 11.12
CA HIS A 239 -13.45 -9.48 11.23
C HIS A 239 -14.39 -9.06 10.09
N ASP A 240 -14.30 -9.71 8.93
CA ASP A 240 -15.31 -9.56 7.87
C ASP A 240 -16.65 -10.18 8.33
N GLN A 241 -16.64 -11.42 8.85
CA GLN A 241 -17.83 -12.08 9.37
C GLN A 241 -18.45 -11.36 10.58
N ALA A 242 -17.64 -10.72 11.42
CA ALA A 242 -18.09 -9.93 12.56
C ALA A 242 -18.63 -8.54 12.17
N GLY A 243 -18.44 -8.12 10.92
CA GLY A 243 -18.80 -6.80 10.42
C GLY A 243 -17.84 -5.68 10.85
N ASP A 244 -16.69 -6.01 11.42
CA ASP A 244 -15.68 -5.02 11.84
C ASP A 244 -15.03 -4.34 10.64
N LEU A 245 -14.71 -5.10 9.59
CA LEU A 245 -14.16 -4.53 8.36
C LEU A 245 -15.15 -3.57 7.70
N ALA A 246 -16.43 -3.94 7.65
CA ALA A 246 -17.48 -3.07 7.12
C ALA A 246 -17.57 -1.76 7.92
N ARG A 247 -17.54 -1.82 9.26
CA ARG A 247 -17.57 -0.62 10.12
C ARG A 247 -16.35 0.28 9.91
N ILE A 248 -15.14 -0.30 9.81
CA ILE A 248 -13.91 0.45 9.52
C ILE A 248 -14.02 1.10 8.14
N TYR A 249 -14.43 0.35 7.14
CA TYR A 249 -14.56 0.83 5.76
C TYR A 249 -15.58 1.97 5.66
N GLU A 250 -16.80 1.78 6.17
CA GLU A 250 -17.88 2.79 6.14
C GLU A 250 -17.53 4.06 6.93
N LYS A 251 -16.82 3.91 8.05
CA LYS A 251 -16.32 5.05 8.84
C LYS A 251 -15.52 6.02 7.97
N TRP A 252 -14.64 5.50 7.11
CA TRP A 252 -13.71 6.30 6.34
C TRP A 252 -14.18 6.58 4.91
N MET A 253 -14.72 5.57 4.22
CA MET A 253 -15.11 5.67 2.81
C MET A 253 -16.51 6.23 2.60
N LYS A 254 -17.35 6.28 3.66
CA LYS A 254 -18.75 6.73 3.61
C LYS A 254 -19.64 5.94 2.63
N THR A 255 -19.21 4.76 2.27
CA THR A 255 -19.91 3.80 1.38
C THR A 255 -19.78 2.38 1.95
N PRO A 256 -20.69 1.47 1.64
CA PRO A 256 -20.57 0.08 2.06
C PRO A 256 -19.28 -0.58 1.56
N LEU A 257 -18.75 -1.50 2.36
CA LEU A 257 -17.62 -2.35 1.95
C LEU A 257 -18.04 -3.19 0.74
N PRO A 258 -17.30 -3.21 -0.37
CA PRO A 258 -17.60 -4.08 -1.49
C PRO A 258 -17.43 -5.56 -1.11
N SER A 259 -18.12 -6.47 -1.80
CA SER A 259 -17.86 -7.90 -1.66
C SER A 259 -16.39 -8.20 -1.95
N LEU A 260 -15.71 -8.81 -1.01
CA LEU A 260 -14.28 -9.12 -1.08
C LEU A 260 -14.08 -10.53 -1.66
N PRO A 261 -13.27 -10.68 -2.74
CA PRO A 261 -12.89 -11.99 -3.23
C PRO A 261 -11.85 -12.63 -2.30
N THR A 262 -11.81 -13.96 -2.30
CA THR A 262 -10.73 -14.75 -1.69
C THR A 262 -9.92 -15.46 -2.78
N PHE A 263 -8.60 -15.67 -2.58
CA PHE A 263 -7.72 -16.37 -3.51
C PHE A 263 -6.59 -17.12 -2.80
#